data_09889b931ca8fe1567f9fbb78f8110c9
#
_entry.id   09889b931ca8fe1567f9fbb78f8110c9
#
_cell.length_a   1.000
_cell.length_b   1.000
_cell.length_c   1.000
_cell.angle_alpha   90.00
_cell.angle_beta   90.00
_cell.angle_gamma   90.00
#
_symmetry.space_group_name_H-M   'P 1'
#
loop_
_entity.id
_entity.type
_entity.pdbx_description
1 polymer ?
#
loop_
_entity_poly.entity_id
_entity_poly.type
_entity_poly.pdbx_seq_one_letter_code
_entity_poly.pdbx_strand_id
1 'polypeptide(L)'
;MSLASSLSASSPDATLPTMKNHTPTYLKHQFLIAMPHMADPNFAQTLTYIVEHNANGAMGLVVNRPQDLSLADILEQLRPDEEPAPRTLNVPIYLGGPVQTDRGFVLHSPECSYQATVELDGMSLTTSQDVLFAIAEGRGPQQSLITLGYAGWEAGQLEEELADNAWLNCPFSPEILFATPSDLRREAAATSLGVTLSLLTSQAGHA
;
A
#
# COMPACT_ATOMS: atom_id res chain seq x y z
N MET A 1 44.88 57.94 42.75
CA MET A 1 45.76 57.00 42.05
C MET A 1 45.13 55.61 42.25
N SER A 2 44.26 55.21 41.49
CA SER A 2 44.14 54.66 40.18
C SER A 2 44.78 53.27 40.06
N LEU A 3 44.05 52.30 39.74
CA LEU A 3 44.18 51.44 38.58
C LEU A 3 43.08 50.38 38.64
N ALA A 4 42.17 50.49 37.68
CA ALA A 4 41.17 49.46 37.36
C ALA A 4 41.85 48.38 36.52
N SER A 5 41.61 47.13 36.80
CA SER A 5 41.90 45.99 35.93
C SER A 5 40.62 45.28 35.57
N SER A 6 40.24 45.41 34.32
CA SER A 6 39.14 44.73 33.67
C SER A 6 39.50 43.27 33.40
N LEU A 7 38.70 42.36 33.92
CA LEU A 7 38.73 40.93 33.52
C LEU A 7 37.54 40.68 32.56
N SER A 8 37.90 40.51 31.31
CA SER A 8 37.00 40.05 30.24
C SER A 8 36.70 38.56 30.45
N ALA A 9 35.47 38.20 30.70
CA ALA A 9 35.00 36.84 30.72
C ALA A 9 34.46 36.45 29.33
N SER A 10 35.17 35.61 28.63
CA SER A 10 34.72 34.96 27.40
C SER A 10 33.70 33.88 27.71
N SER A 11 32.48 34.05 27.25
CA SER A 11 31.46 33.00 27.27
C SER A 11 31.75 32.00 26.15
N PRO A 12 31.70 30.68 26.38
CA PRO A 12 31.74 29.74 25.31
C PRO A 12 30.34 29.66 24.67
N ASP A 13 30.33 29.97 23.38
CA ASP A 13 29.18 29.80 22.50
C ASP A 13 28.85 28.29 22.37
N ALA A 14 27.84 27.83 23.12
CA ALA A 14 27.30 26.49 23.03
C ALA A 14 26.34 26.45 21.84
N THR A 15 26.89 26.20 20.65
CA THR A 15 26.10 25.88 19.46
C THR A 15 25.38 24.55 19.69
N LEU A 16 24.10 24.61 20.04
CA LEU A 16 23.23 23.46 20.09
C LEU A 16 23.14 22.86 18.66
N PRO A 17 23.27 21.54 18.51
CA PRO A 17 23.09 20.93 17.21
C PRO A 17 21.64 21.15 16.76
N THR A 18 21.48 21.80 15.61
CA THR A 18 20.21 21.98 14.94
C THR A 18 19.64 20.58 14.65
N MET A 19 18.64 20.17 15.42
CA MET A 19 17.83 19.00 15.08
C MET A 19 17.24 19.29 13.70
N LYS A 20 17.70 18.57 12.69
CA LYS A 20 17.01 18.52 11.40
C LYS A 20 15.63 17.92 11.68
N ASN A 21 14.61 18.76 11.67
CA ASN A 21 13.23 18.32 11.64
C ASN A 21 13.06 17.52 10.34
N HIS A 22 13.22 16.21 10.43
CA HIS A 22 12.74 15.32 9.39
C HIS A 22 11.22 15.39 9.44
N THR A 23 10.61 16.16 8.55
CA THR A 23 9.18 16.06 8.28
C THR A 23 8.94 14.64 7.82
N PRO A 24 8.12 13.84 8.54
CA PRO A 24 7.87 12.47 8.13
C PRO A 24 7.29 12.47 6.71
N THR A 25 7.94 11.77 5.81
CA THR A 25 7.44 11.60 4.44
C THR A 25 6.44 10.46 4.45
N TYR A 26 5.16 10.77 4.50
CA TYR A 26 4.11 9.78 4.41
C TYR A 26 3.99 9.23 2.99
N LEU A 27 3.75 7.91 2.91
CA LEU A 27 3.78 7.13 1.66
C LEU A 27 2.36 6.85 1.11
N LYS A 28 1.39 7.69 1.46
CA LYS A 28 0.04 7.61 0.87
C LYS A 28 0.13 7.63 -0.65
N HIS A 29 -0.65 6.79 -1.33
CA HIS A 29 -0.66 6.62 -2.78
C HIS A 29 0.66 6.12 -3.40
N GLN A 30 1.42 5.33 -2.65
CA GLN A 30 2.58 4.62 -3.16
C GLN A 30 2.41 3.11 -3.03
N PHE A 31 3.21 2.37 -3.78
CA PHE A 31 3.40 0.94 -3.56
C PHE A 31 4.51 0.69 -2.55
N LEU A 32 4.35 -0.37 -1.77
CA LEU A 32 5.40 -1.02 -1.00
C LEU A 32 5.71 -2.38 -1.61
N ILE A 33 6.96 -2.59 -1.97
CA ILE A 33 7.49 -3.84 -2.49
C ILE A 33 8.13 -4.56 -1.30
N ALA A 34 7.59 -5.73 -0.93
CA ALA A 34 8.22 -6.55 0.11
C ALA A 34 9.61 -6.99 -0.33
N MET A 35 10.63 -6.71 0.48
CA MET A 35 12.02 -7.09 0.17
C MET A 35 12.18 -8.63 0.19
N PRO A 36 13.14 -9.18 -0.57
CA PRO A 36 13.30 -10.65 -0.69
C PRO A 36 13.51 -11.38 0.64
N HIS A 37 14.03 -10.70 1.66
CA HIS A 37 14.26 -11.27 3.00
C HIS A 37 13.06 -11.13 3.94
N MET A 38 11.92 -10.57 3.46
CA MET A 38 10.69 -10.48 4.25
C MET A 38 10.25 -11.86 4.72
N ALA A 39 10.33 -12.10 6.03
CA ALA A 39 10.04 -13.40 6.62
C ALA A 39 8.56 -13.59 6.98
N ASP A 40 7.81 -12.49 7.15
CA ASP A 40 6.37 -12.59 7.47
C ASP A 40 5.61 -13.19 6.27
N PRO A 41 4.97 -14.37 6.45
CA PRO A 41 4.24 -15.05 5.37
C PRO A 41 3.05 -14.24 4.84
N ASN A 42 2.51 -13.31 5.64
CA ASN A 42 1.45 -12.42 5.19
C ASN A 42 1.94 -11.42 4.14
N PHE A 43 3.23 -11.09 4.17
CA PHE A 43 3.80 -10.04 3.32
C PHE A 43 4.94 -10.50 2.41
N ALA A 44 5.50 -11.69 2.62
CA ALA A 44 6.55 -12.21 1.73
C ALA A 44 6.10 -12.17 0.27
N GLN A 45 6.93 -11.59 -0.62
CA GLN A 45 6.68 -11.45 -2.06
C GLN A 45 5.44 -10.60 -2.44
N THR A 46 4.94 -9.73 -1.55
CA THR A 46 3.80 -8.88 -1.86
C THR A 46 4.19 -7.57 -2.52
N LEU A 47 3.22 -7.03 -3.26
CA LEU A 47 3.10 -5.62 -3.62
C LEU A 47 1.87 -5.08 -2.88
N THR A 48 2.07 -4.04 -2.07
CA THR A 48 1.01 -3.42 -1.25
C THR A 48 0.82 -1.97 -1.67
N TYR A 49 -0.42 -1.58 -1.96
CA TYR A 49 -0.79 -0.19 -2.21
C TYR A 49 -1.16 0.50 -0.90
N ILE A 50 -0.54 1.64 -0.59
CA ILE A 50 -0.82 2.42 0.62
C ILE A 50 -1.99 3.36 0.37
N VAL A 51 -3.11 3.04 1.01
CA VAL A 51 -4.36 3.83 0.98
C VAL A 51 -4.26 5.05 1.87
N GLU A 52 -3.74 4.88 3.07
CA GLU A 52 -3.57 5.94 4.07
C GLU A 52 -2.24 5.77 4.81
N HIS A 53 -1.56 6.88 5.08
CA HIS A 53 -0.38 6.93 5.92
C HIS A 53 -0.29 8.31 6.59
N ASN A 54 -0.23 8.33 7.92
CA ASN A 54 -0.14 9.55 8.73
C ASN A 54 0.48 9.24 10.11
N ALA A 55 0.52 10.21 11.01
CA ALA A 55 1.10 10.07 12.35
C ALA A 55 0.44 8.97 13.22
N ASN A 56 -0.75 8.51 12.86
CA ASN A 56 -1.48 7.47 13.61
C ASN A 56 -1.22 6.06 13.04
N GLY A 57 -0.45 5.93 11.95
CA GLY A 57 -0.12 4.67 11.31
C GLY A 57 -0.44 4.63 9.83
N ALA A 58 -0.52 3.44 9.26
CA ALA A 58 -0.80 3.24 7.85
C ALA A 58 -1.82 2.12 7.60
N MET A 59 -2.50 2.23 6.45
CA MET A 59 -3.36 1.19 5.91
C MET A 59 -2.98 0.94 4.45
N GLY A 60 -2.86 -0.34 4.07
CA GLY A 60 -2.56 -0.75 2.72
C GLY A 60 -3.36 -1.96 2.27
N LEU A 61 -3.37 -2.18 0.96
CA LEU A 61 -4.01 -3.33 0.32
C LEU A 61 -2.96 -4.10 -0.48
N VAL A 62 -2.78 -5.38 -0.17
CA VAL A 62 -1.97 -6.28 -1.00
C VAL A 62 -2.71 -6.50 -2.32
N VAL A 63 -2.02 -6.29 -3.44
CA VAL A 63 -2.65 -6.24 -4.77
C VAL A 63 -2.16 -7.33 -5.73
N ASN A 64 -1.35 -8.27 -5.26
CA ASN A 64 -0.77 -9.32 -6.09
C ASN A 64 -0.99 -10.75 -5.58
N ARG A 65 -1.95 -10.97 -4.66
CA ARG A 65 -2.32 -12.29 -4.13
C ARG A 65 -3.75 -12.66 -4.49
N PRO A 66 -4.01 -13.21 -5.69
CA PRO A 66 -5.32 -13.75 -6.04
C PRO A 66 -5.67 -14.94 -5.14
N GLN A 67 -6.93 -15.09 -4.80
CA GLN A 67 -7.48 -16.23 -4.09
C GLN A 67 -8.22 -17.16 -5.07
N ASP A 68 -8.50 -18.39 -4.62
CA ASP A 68 -9.42 -19.29 -5.31
C ASP A 68 -10.89 -18.87 -5.05
N LEU A 69 -11.17 -17.62 -5.38
CA LEU A 69 -12.46 -16.96 -5.16
C LEU A 69 -12.68 -15.93 -6.26
N SER A 70 -13.88 -15.94 -6.83
CA SER A 70 -14.31 -14.99 -7.87
C SER A 70 -15.37 -14.01 -7.35
N LEU A 71 -15.66 -12.98 -8.11
CA LEU A 71 -16.79 -12.09 -7.81
C LEU A 71 -18.13 -12.86 -7.82
N ALA A 72 -18.28 -13.90 -8.67
CA ALA A 72 -19.48 -14.73 -8.68
C ALA A 72 -19.72 -15.40 -7.32
N ASP A 73 -18.67 -15.94 -6.69
CA ASP A 73 -18.76 -16.59 -5.38
C ASP A 73 -19.18 -15.60 -4.27
N ILE A 74 -18.70 -14.36 -4.35
CA ILE A 74 -19.13 -13.28 -3.42
C ILE A 74 -20.59 -12.91 -3.65
N LEU A 75 -21.02 -12.79 -4.91
CA LEU A 75 -22.41 -12.42 -5.23
C LEU A 75 -23.39 -13.51 -4.85
N GLU A 76 -23.04 -14.78 -4.98
CA GLU A 76 -23.85 -15.91 -4.52
C GLU A 76 -24.10 -15.85 -3.01
N GLN A 77 -23.11 -15.43 -2.23
CA GLN A 77 -23.27 -15.24 -0.78
C GLN A 77 -24.14 -14.02 -0.44
N LEU A 78 -24.03 -12.95 -1.23
CA LEU A 78 -24.80 -11.71 -1.01
C LEU A 78 -26.25 -11.80 -1.50
N ARG A 79 -26.50 -12.58 -2.55
CA ARG A 79 -27.81 -12.79 -3.20
C ARG A 79 -27.99 -14.23 -3.61
N PRO A 80 -28.25 -15.14 -2.67
CA PRO A 80 -28.31 -16.58 -2.93
C PRO A 80 -29.43 -17.00 -3.88
N ASP A 81 -30.44 -16.15 -4.06
CA ASP A 81 -31.58 -16.41 -4.96
C ASP A 81 -31.35 -15.89 -6.40
N GLU A 82 -30.24 -15.26 -6.68
CA GLU A 82 -29.87 -14.74 -8.00
C GLU A 82 -28.69 -15.51 -8.59
N GLU A 83 -28.80 -15.96 -9.84
CA GLU A 83 -27.68 -16.59 -10.55
C GLU A 83 -26.64 -15.52 -10.95
N PRO A 84 -25.35 -15.65 -10.56
CA PRO A 84 -24.32 -14.70 -10.93
C PRO A 84 -24.13 -14.61 -12.44
N ALA A 85 -23.95 -13.40 -12.96
CA ALA A 85 -23.71 -13.17 -14.37
C ALA A 85 -22.40 -13.85 -14.82
N PRO A 86 -22.34 -14.53 -15.99
CA PRO A 86 -21.14 -15.27 -16.45
C PRO A 86 -19.84 -14.43 -16.45
N ARG A 87 -19.93 -13.12 -16.65
CA ARG A 87 -18.78 -12.21 -16.62
C ARG A 87 -18.08 -12.15 -15.26
N THR A 88 -18.78 -12.46 -14.15
CA THR A 88 -18.24 -12.39 -12.79
C THR A 88 -17.40 -13.60 -12.41
N LEU A 89 -17.53 -14.71 -13.14
CA LEU A 89 -16.78 -15.94 -12.92
C LEU A 89 -15.26 -15.76 -13.07
N ASN A 90 -14.83 -14.82 -13.91
CA ASN A 90 -13.41 -14.56 -14.19
C ASN A 90 -12.88 -13.29 -13.51
N VAL A 91 -13.65 -12.64 -12.63
CA VAL A 91 -13.19 -11.48 -11.85
C VAL A 91 -12.56 -12.00 -10.56
N PRO A 92 -11.23 -11.97 -10.43
CA PRO A 92 -10.54 -12.52 -9.28
C PRO A 92 -10.73 -11.66 -8.03
N ILE A 93 -10.78 -12.30 -6.88
CA ILE A 93 -10.72 -11.65 -5.57
C ILE A 93 -9.30 -11.82 -5.02
N TYR A 94 -8.74 -10.75 -4.46
CA TYR A 94 -7.39 -10.74 -3.90
C TYR A 94 -7.41 -10.75 -2.37
N LEU A 95 -6.42 -11.37 -1.74
CA LEU A 95 -6.16 -11.23 -0.31
C LEU A 95 -5.46 -9.89 -0.07
N GLY A 96 -6.19 -8.89 0.44
CA GLY A 96 -5.70 -7.53 0.67
C GLY A 96 -4.83 -7.37 1.91
N GLY A 97 -4.87 -8.35 2.82
CA GLY A 97 -4.09 -8.38 4.05
C GLY A 97 -4.74 -9.20 5.15
N PRO A 98 -4.05 -9.35 6.30
CA PRO A 98 -4.49 -10.24 7.38
C PRO A 98 -5.58 -9.66 8.29
N VAL A 99 -5.90 -8.36 8.16
CA VAL A 99 -6.87 -7.69 9.04
C VAL A 99 -8.25 -7.66 8.40
N GLN A 100 -9.31 -8.03 9.14
CA GLN A 100 -10.70 -8.04 8.68
C GLN A 100 -10.86 -8.72 7.32
N THR A 101 -10.50 -9.98 7.21
CA THR A 101 -10.43 -10.75 5.95
C THR A 101 -11.81 -10.99 5.29
N ASP A 102 -12.89 -10.66 5.96
CA ASP A 102 -14.27 -10.64 5.47
C ASP A 102 -14.71 -9.29 4.88
N ARG A 103 -13.90 -8.23 5.08
CA ARG A 103 -14.23 -6.89 4.60
C ARG A 103 -13.71 -6.67 3.18
N GLY A 104 -14.62 -6.26 2.28
CA GLY A 104 -14.30 -5.96 0.89
C GLY A 104 -13.82 -4.53 0.66
N PHE A 105 -12.84 -4.39 -0.24
CA PHE A 105 -12.32 -3.12 -0.75
C PHE A 105 -12.19 -3.22 -2.26
N VAL A 106 -12.67 -2.21 -2.98
CA VAL A 106 -12.55 -2.15 -4.44
C VAL A 106 -11.75 -0.92 -4.83
N LEU A 107 -10.52 -1.14 -5.31
CA LEU A 107 -9.73 -0.12 -5.98
C LEU A 107 -10.22 -0.01 -7.42
N HIS A 108 -10.48 1.20 -7.92
CA HIS A 108 -11.02 1.35 -9.27
C HIS A 108 -10.67 2.70 -9.91
N SER A 109 -10.83 2.78 -11.22
CA SER A 109 -10.70 4.02 -11.99
C SER A 109 -11.75 5.06 -11.56
N PRO A 110 -11.42 6.37 -11.60
CA PRO A 110 -12.17 7.42 -10.87
C PRO A 110 -13.47 7.89 -11.54
N GLU A 111 -13.83 7.35 -12.71
CA GLU A 111 -15.00 7.79 -13.47
C GLU A 111 -16.35 7.44 -12.84
N CYS A 112 -16.37 6.56 -11.85
CA CYS A 112 -17.57 6.14 -11.13
C CYS A 112 -17.45 6.44 -9.63
N SER A 113 -18.59 6.76 -9.00
CA SER A 113 -18.69 6.94 -7.55
C SER A 113 -19.87 6.14 -7.01
N TYR A 114 -19.71 5.55 -5.82
CA TYR A 114 -20.66 4.67 -5.13
C TYR A 114 -20.91 5.18 -3.72
N GLN A 115 -21.77 4.51 -2.94
CA GLN A 115 -22.21 4.99 -1.62
C GLN A 115 -21.08 5.26 -0.65
N ALA A 116 -20.03 4.42 -0.67
CA ALA A 116 -18.86 4.56 0.22
C ALA A 116 -17.56 4.64 -0.60
N THR A 117 -17.50 5.62 -1.49
CA THR A 117 -16.32 5.90 -2.30
C THR A 117 -15.48 7.00 -1.67
N VAL A 118 -14.18 6.76 -1.57
CA VAL A 118 -13.15 7.74 -1.23
C VAL A 118 -12.30 7.97 -2.47
N GLU A 119 -12.19 9.22 -2.87
CA GLU A 119 -11.30 9.63 -3.97
C GLU A 119 -9.85 9.60 -3.50
N LEU A 120 -9.00 8.99 -4.32
CA LEU A 120 -7.56 8.93 -4.15
C LEU A 120 -6.91 9.66 -5.33
N ASP A 121 -5.59 9.85 -5.30
CA ASP A 121 -4.87 10.49 -6.40
C ASP A 121 -4.89 9.58 -7.65
N GLY A 122 -5.68 9.95 -8.65
CA GLY A 122 -5.83 9.23 -9.91
C GLY A 122 -6.63 7.92 -9.88
N MET A 123 -7.27 7.59 -8.75
CA MET A 123 -8.14 6.42 -8.61
C MET A 123 -9.13 6.60 -7.46
N SER A 124 -9.99 5.62 -7.21
CA SER A 124 -10.96 5.61 -6.12
C SER A 124 -10.93 4.29 -5.34
N LEU A 125 -11.32 4.35 -4.08
CA LEU A 125 -11.55 3.20 -3.22
C LEU A 125 -13.01 3.17 -2.78
N THR A 126 -13.69 2.07 -3.02
CA THR A 126 -15.08 1.84 -2.57
C THR A 126 -15.15 0.66 -1.63
N THR A 127 -15.93 0.81 -0.54
CA THR A 127 -16.16 -0.26 0.45
C THR A 127 -17.63 -0.69 0.55
N SER A 128 -18.52 -0.10 -0.22
CA SER A 128 -19.94 -0.47 -0.30
C SER A 128 -20.18 -1.53 -1.40
N GLN A 129 -21.19 -2.38 -1.21
CA GLN A 129 -21.47 -3.50 -2.10
C GLN A 129 -22.04 -3.10 -3.47
N ASP A 130 -22.57 -1.90 -3.61
CA ASP A 130 -23.16 -1.41 -4.86
C ASP A 130 -22.16 -1.39 -6.04
N VAL A 131 -20.88 -1.20 -5.78
CA VAL A 131 -19.82 -1.34 -6.81
C VAL A 131 -19.74 -2.77 -7.36
N LEU A 132 -19.89 -3.80 -6.51
CA LEU A 132 -19.87 -5.20 -6.93
C LEU A 132 -21.05 -5.52 -7.85
N PHE A 133 -22.24 -5.04 -7.51
CA PHE A 133 -23.42 -5.19 -8.36
C PHE A 133 -23.27 -4.42 -9.67
N ALA A 134 -22.72 -3.22 -9.65
CA ALA A 134 -22.46 -2.46 -10.87
C ALA A 134 -21.47 -3.19 -11.81
N ILE A 135 -20.41 -3.79 -11.26
CA ILE A 135 -19.47 -4.63 -12.04
C ILE A 135 -20.20 -5.85 -12.63
N ALA A 136 -21.02 -6.52 -11.85
CA ALA A 136 -21.78 -7.68 -12.30
C ALA A 136 -22.77 -7.35 -13.43
N GLU A 137 -23.37 -6.17 -13.40
CA GLU A 137 -24.32 -5.68 -14.40
C GLU A 137 -23.61 -5.07 -15.65
N GLY A 138 -22.28 -4.95 -15.64
CA GLY A 138 -21.50 -4.34 -16.72
C GLY A 138 -21.58 -2.81 -16.75
N ARG A 139 -21.97 -2.19 -15.66
CA ARG A 139 -22.04 -0.74 -15.44
C ARG A 139 -20.98 -0.26 -14.43
N GLY A 140 -20.07 -1.15 -14.08
CA GLY A 140 -18.96 -0.84 -13.16
C GLY A 140 -17.89 0.04 -13.78
N PRO A 141 -16.85 0.39 -13.01
CA PRO A 141 -15.71 1.17 -13.49
C PRO A 141 -14.94 0.41 -14.58
N GLN A 142 -14.23 1.15 -15.44
CA GLN A 142 -13.45 0.56 -16.54
C GLN A 142 -12.35 -0.37 -16.05
N GLN A 143 -11.74 -0.03 -14.92
CA GLN A 143 -10.70 -0.81 -14.27
C GLN A 143 -11.07 -0.99 -12.79
N SER A 144 -10.93 -2.20 -12.28
CA SER A 144 -11.17 -2.50 -10.87
C SER A 144 -10.32 -3.66 -10.38
N LEU A 145 -10.03 -3.64 -9.09
CA LEU A 145 -9.36 -4.72 -8.35
C LEU A 145 -10.06 -4.86 -7.01
N ILE A 146 -10.55 -6.07 -6.73
CA ILE A 146 -11.34 -6.38 -5.54
C ILE A 146 -10.46 -7.13 -4.55
N THR A 147 -10.37 -6.64 -3.31
CA THR A 147 -9.62 -7.30 -2.22
C THR A 147 -10.52 -7.61 -1.05
N LEU A 148 -10.18 -8.65 -0.29
CA LEU A 148 -10.71 -8.94 1.04
C LEU A 148 -9.60 -8.76 2.08
N GLY A 149 -9.94 -8.05 3.16
CA GLY A 149 -8.98 -7.68 4.20
C GLY A 149 -8.02 -6.56 3.80
N TYR A 150 -7.21 -6.15 4.75
CA TYR A 150 -6.21 -5.10 4.56
C TYR A 150 -4.96 -5.33 5.43
N ALA A 151 -3.88 -4.62 5.13
CA ALA A 151 -2.68 -4.51 5.93
C ALA A 151 -2.76 -3.25 6.80
N GLY A 152 -2.44 -3.37 8.08
CA GLY A 152 -2.43 -2.24 9.01
C GLY A 152 -1.09 -2.13 9.71
N TRP A 153 -0.60 -0.90 9.87
CA TRP A 153 0.59 -0.55 10.66
C TRP A 153 0.20 0.43 11.75
N GLU A 154 0.69 0.20 12.96
CA GLU A 154 0.56 1.15 14.06
C GLU A 154 1.41 2.41 13.80
N ALA A 155 1.21 3.45 14.65
CA ALA A 155 1.98 4.69 14.55
C ALA A 155 3.49 4.42 14.65
N GLY A 156 4.26 4.82 13.63
CA GLY A 156 5.71 4.63 13.57
C GLY A 156 6.17 3.26 13.08
N GLN A 157 5.30 2.25 13.04
CA GLN A 157 5.68 0.88 12.66
C GLN A 157 6.18 0.81 11.21
N LEU A 158 5.47 1.43 10.27
CA LEU A 158 5.89 1.40 8.86
C LEU A 158 7.22 2.12 8.65
N GLU A 159 7.47 3.20 9.35
CA GLU A 159 8.73 3.93 9.31
C GLU A 159 9.90 3.09 9.85
N GLU A 160 9.69 2.32 10.93
CA GLU A 160 10.68 1.38 11.46
C GLU A 160 10.97 0.26 10.46
N GLU A 161 9.95 -0.35 9.88
CA GLU A 161 10.10 -1.41 8.86
C GLU A 161 10.80 -0.91 7.58
N LEU A 162 10.58 0.35 7.19
CA LEU A 162 11.30 0.99 6.09
C LEU A 162 12.77 1.22 6.44
N ALA A 163 13.08 1.66 7.66
CA ALA A 163 14.44 1.84 8.14
C ALA A 163 15.21 0.51 8.21
N ASP A 164 14.52 -0.58 8.52
CA ASP A 164 15.04 -1.94 8.53
C ASP A 164 15.12 -2.58 7.13
N ASN A 165 14.81 -1.81 6.08
CA ASN A 165 14.77 -2.27 4.69
C ASN A 165 13.81 -3.45 4.44
N ALA A 166 12.75 -3.60 5.23
CA ALA A 166 11.72 -4.61 4.99
C ALA A 166 10.90 -4.30 3.73
N TRP A 167 10.77 -3.03 3.38
CA TRP A 167 10.02 -2.51 2.24
C TRP A 167 10.87 -1.59 1.37
N LEU A 168 10.59 -1.62 0.07
CA LEU A 168 11.03 -0.62 -0.89
C LEU A 168 9.79 0.12 -1.41
N ASN A 169 9.74 1.45 -1.26
CA ASN A 169 8.62 2.24 -1.77
C ASN A 169 8.80 2.57 -3.26
N CYS A 170 7.69 2.58 -3.98
CA CYS A 170 7.61 2.83 -5.42
C CYS A 170 6.42 3.74 -5.71
N PRO A 171 6.54 4.73 -6.62
CA PRO A 171 5.40 5.52 -7.05
C PRO A 171 4.28 4.65 -7.60
N PHE A 172 3.03 5.06 -7.36
CA PHE A 172 1.86 4.39 -7.92
C PHE A 172 1.85 4.43 -9.44
N SER A 173 1.44 3.33 -10.06
CA SER A 173 1.20 3.19 -11.51
C SER A 173 -0.10 2.43 -11.75
N PRO A 174 -1.10 3.03 -12.41
CA PRO A 174 -2.32 2.34 -12.82
C PRO A 174 -2.04 1.14 -13.73
N GLU A 175 -1.03 1.21 -14.57
CA GLU A 175 -0.62 0.12 -15.46
C GLU A 175 -0.15 -1.10 -14.67
N ILE A 176 0.66 -0.88 -13.63
CA ILE A 176 1.11 -1.97 -12.75
C ILE A 176 -0.07 -2.58 -12.00
N LEU A 177 -1.00 -1.75 -11.51
CA LEU A 177 -2.13 -2.23 -10.72
C LEU A 177 -3.15 -2.99 -11.55
N PHE A 178 -3.56 -2.44 -12.70
CA PHE A 178 -4.71 -2.93 -13.45
C PHE A 178 -4.36 -3.71 -14.71
N ALA A 179 -3.25 -3.41 -15.38
CA ALA A 179 -2.89 -4.02 -16.66
C ALA A 179 -1.83 -5.13 -16.53
N THR A 180 -1.01 -5.12 -15.45
CA THR A 180 0.01 -6.14 -15.24
C THR A 180 -0.58 -7.38 -14.56
N PRO A 181 -0.28 -8.62 -15.03
CA PRO A 181 -0.64 -9.85 -14.34
C PRO A 181 -0.18 -9.85 -12.89
N SER A 182 -0.99 -10.42 -11.99
CA SER A 182 -0.78 -10.32 -10.54
C SER A 182 0.57 -10.85 -10.06
N ASP A 183 1.04 -11.94 -10.64
CA ASP A 183 2.33 -12.57 -10.37
C ASP A 183 3.53 -11.73 -10.82
N LEU A 184 3.35 -10.83 -11.78
CA LEU A 184 4.38 -9.94 -12.32
C LEU A 184 4.36 -8.52 -11.73
N ARG A 185 3.31 -8.14 -11.02
CA ARG A 185 3.15 -6.76 -10.48
C ARG A 185 4.32 -6.32 -9.60
N ARG A 186 4.77 -7.20 -8.71
CA ARG A 186 5.88 -6.90 -7.78
C ARG A 186 7.20 -6.66 -8.54
N GLU A 187 7.50 -7.51 -9.53
CA GLU A 187 8.70 -7.36 -10.35
C GLU A 187 8.61 -6.12 -11.26
N ALA A 188 7.43 -5.83 -11.81
CA ALA A 188 7.19 -4.63 -12.60
C ALA A 188 7.39 -3.35 -11.79
N ALA A 189 6.92 -3.32 -10.54
CA ALA A 189 7.14 -2.21 -9.63
C ALA A 189 8.63 -2.01 -9.30
N ALA A 190 9.38 -3.08 -9.04
CA ALA A 190 10.83 -3.00 -8.82
C ALA A 190 11.58 -2.54 -10.08
N THR A 191 11.21 -3.07 -11.23
CA THR A 191 11.80 -2.69 -12.53
C THR A 191 11.59 -1.21 -12.85
N SER A 192 10.45 -0.63 -12.49
CA SER A 192 10.19 0.81 -12.67
C SER A 192 11.15 1.71 -11.87
N LEU A 193 11.76 1.18 -10.82
CA LEU A 193 12.82 1.82 -10.03
C LEU A 193 14.23 1.50 -10.53
N GLY A 194 14.37 0.69 -11.59
CA GLY A 194 15.66 0.17 -12.06
C GLY A 194 16.25 -0.91 -11.14
N VAL A 195 15.44 -1.55 -10.30
CA VAL A 195 15.85 -2.56 -9.32
C VAL A 195 15.48 -3.94 -9.81
N THR A 196 16.43 -4.89 -9.71
CA THR A 196 16.21 -6.32 -9.96
C THR A 196 16.19 -7.06 -8.63
N LEU A 197 15.02 -7.55 -8.21
CA LEU A 197 14.85 -8.16 -6.88
C LEU A 197 15.68 -9.41 -6.67
N SER A 198 15.91 -10.23 -7.71
CA SER A 198 16.74 -11.42 -7.64
C SER A 198 18.21 -11.11 -7.32
N LEU A 199 18.71 -9.92 -7.66
CA LEU A 199 20.07 -9.51 -7.33
C LEU A 199 20.21 -9.09 -5.85
N LEU A 200 19.13 -8.64 -5.22
CA LEU A 200 19.14 -8.23 -3.81
C LEU A 200 19.26 -9.43 -2.85
N THR A 201 18.81 -10.62 -3.26
CA THR A 201 18.94 -11.86 -2.47
C THR A 201 20.37 -12.37 -2.41
N SER A 202 21.20 -12.09 -3.43
CA SER A 202 22.57 -12.60 -3.51
C SER A 202 23.56 -11.85 -2.60
N GLN A 203 23.23 -10.63 -2.18
CA GLN A 203 24.12 -9.83 -1.32
C GLN A 203 23.93 -10.09 0.18
N ALA A 204 22.83 -10.71 0.61
CA ALA A 204 22.58 -11.06 2.01
C ALA A 204 23.33 -12.31 2.51
N GLY A 205 24.06 -12.99 1.64
CA GLY A 205 24.74 -14.26 1.93
C GLY A 205 26.26 -14.18 2.16
N HIS A 206 26.85 -13.00 2.25
CA HIS A 206 28.31 -12.84 2.43
C HIS A 206 28.60 -11.80 3.53
N ALA A 207 28.42 -12.19 4.77
CA ALA A 207 29.02 -11.55 5.93
C ALA A 207 29.34 -12.62 6.98
#